data_cbf5066fb99211e6e243afc874677b28
#
_entry.id   cbf5066fb99211e6e243afc874677b28
#
_cell.length_a   1.000
_cell.length_b   1.000
_cell.length_c   1.000
_cell.angle_alpha   90.00
_cell.angle_beta   90.00
_cell.angle_gamma   90.00
#
_symmetry.space_group_name_H-M   'P 1'
#
loop_
_entity.id
_entity.type
_entity.pdbx_description
1 polymer ?
#
loop_
_entity_poly.entity_id
_entity_poly.type
_entity_poly.pdbx_seq_one_letter_code
_entity_poly.pdbx_strand_id
1 'polypeptide(L)'
;MASAGSLDAPERGHQRPFLIGVSGGTASGKSTVCEKIMELLGQNEVDHRQRKVVILSQDRFYKVLTPEQKARALKGQYNFDHPDAFDNELMHRTLTRIMEGQIVDVPMYDFITHSRLPETTTVYPADVVLFEGILAFYNQEIRDMFQLKLFVDTDSDVRLSRRVLRDMKRGRDLEQILSQYTTFVKPAFEEFSLPTKKYADVIIPRGVDNMVAINLIVQHIQDILNGDICKWQRGVLNGRTQKRTFPGQGESGGLLLPGKRTHLESSSRPH
;
A
#
# COMPACT_ATOMS: atom_id res chain seq x y z
N MET A 1 -43.54 -34.28 -17.10
CA MET A 1 -42.84 -33.02 -17.38
C MET A 1 -42.51 -32.39 -16.04
N ALA A 2 -41.33 -32.59 -15.54
CA ALA A 2 -40.89 -32.03 -14.27
C ALA A 2 -39.95 -30.83 -14.62
N SER A 3 -40.38 -29.63 -14.20
CA SER A 3 -39.64 -28.38 -14.32
C SER A 3 -38.44 -28.41 -13.38
N ALA A 4 -37.26 -28.32 -13.93
CA ALA A 4 -36.02 -28.15 -13.18
C ALA A 4 -35.97 -26.71 -12.63
N GLY A 5 -36.13 -26.57 -11.31
CA GLY A 5 -35.90 -25.31 -10.62
C GLY A 5 -34.44 -24.91 -10.69
N SER A 6 -34.19 -23.75 -11.26
CA SER A 6 -32.91 -23.04 -11.18
C SER A 6 -32.67 -22.72 -9.71
N LEU A 7 -31.62 -23.28 -9.14
CA LEU A 7 -31.10 -22.84 -7.84
C LEU A 7 -30.34 -21.55 -8.06
N ASP A 8 -31.03 -20.42 -7.87
CA ASP A 8 -30.39 -19.12 -7.72
C ASP A 8 -29.46 -19.17 -6.52
N ALA A 9 -28.15 -19.09 -6.79
CA ALA A 9 -27.18 -18.85 -5.75
C ALA A 9 -27.49 -17.50 -5.11
N PRO A 10 -27.41 -17.37 -3.77
CA PRO A 10 -27.69 -16.12 -3.11
C PRO A 10 -26.76 -15.03 -3.62
N GLU A 11 -27.30 -13.97 -4.20
CA GLU A 11 -26.58 -12.74 -4.50
C GLU A 11 -25.90 -12.27 -3.20
N ARG A 12 -24.58 -12.46 -3.12
CA ARG A 12 -23.78 -11.81 -2.08
C ARG A 12 -23.92 -10.32 -2.35
N GLY A 13 -24.63 -9.60 -1.49
CA GLY A 13 -24.69 -8.15 -1.53
C GLY A 13 -23.26 -7.64 -1.67
N HIS A 14 -22.95 -6.94 -2.76
CA HIS A 14 -21.62 -6.46 -3.10
C HIS A 14 -21.10 -5.55 -1.97
N GLN A 15 -20.36 -6.13 -1.04
CA GLN A 15 -19.60 -5.36 -0.08
C GLN A 15 -18.46 -4.68 -0.86
N ARG A 16 -18.33 -3.35 -0.73
CA ARG A 16 -17.25 -2.60 -1.40
C ARG A 16 -15.89 -3.19 -1.02
N PRO A 17 -15.01 -3.44 -1.98
CA PRO A 17 -13.65 -3.90 -1.70
C PRO A 17 -12.92 -2.99 -0.70
N PHE A 18 -12.07 -3.58 0.14
CA PHE A 18 -11.16 -2.82 0.97
C PHE A 18 -9.90 -2.49 0.16
N LEU A 19 -9.69 -1.21 -0.11
CA LEU A 19 -8.60 -0.74 -0.96
C LEU A 19 -7.41 -0.31 -0.10
N ILE A 20 -6.27 -0.96 -0.28
CA ILE A 20 -5.00 -0.68 0.39
C ILE A 20 -4.03 -0.05 -0.60
N GLY A 21 -3.56 1.15 -0.30
CA GLY A 21 -2.50 1.81 -1.07
C GLY A 21 -1.13 1.43 -0.54
N VAL A 22 -0.19 1.08 -1.42
CA VAL A 22 1.20 0.75 -1.09
C VAL A 22 2.13 1.65 -1.88
N SER A 23 2.76 2.63 -1.22
CA SER A 23 3.67 3.58 -1.84
C SER A 23 5.10 3.40 -1.37
N GLY A 24 6.04 4.05 -2.05
CA GLY A 24 7.47 4.03 -1.72
C GLY A 24 8.34 4.21 -2.96
N GLY A 25 9.60 4.53 -2.78
CA GLY A 25 10.52 4.80 -3.89
C GLY A 25 10.70 3.61 -4.85
N THR A 26 11.27 3.90 -6.02
CA THR A 26 11.66 2.84 -6.95
C THR A 26 12.57 1.82 -6.26
N ALA A 27 12.37 0.55 -6.53
CA ALA A 27 13.13 -0.58 -5.95
C ALA A 27 13.09 -0.65 -4.41
N SER A 28 12.13 -0.01 -3.74
CA SER A 28 11.95 -0.15 -2.28
C SER A 28 11.42 -1.53 -1.86
N GLY A 29 10.89 -2.32 -2.81
CA GLY A 29 10.31 -3.64 -2.54
C GLY A 29 8.79 -3.64 -2.37
N LYS A 30 8.08 -2.59 -2.83
CA LYS A 30 6.60 -2.52 -2.79
C LYS A 30 5.93 -3.75 -3.36
N SER A 31 6.24 -4.09 -4.60
CA SER A 31 5.65 -5.25 -5.30
C SER A 31 5.97 -6.55 -4.55
N THR A 32 7.22 -6.71 -4.07
CA THR A 32 7.64 -7.89 -3.30
C THR A 32 6.88 -7.99 -1.96
N VAL A 33 6.60 -6.85 -1.30
CA VAL A 33 5.76 -6.82 -0.09
C VAL A 33 4.33 -7.27 -0.43
N CYS A 34 3.74 -6.74 -1.51
CA CYS A 34 2.41 -7.14 -1.95
C CYS A 34 2.34 -8.64 -2.31
N GLU A 35 3.34 -9.14 -3.05
CA GLU A 35 3.47 -10.56 -3.41
C GLU A 35 3.61 -11.44 -2.17
N LYS A 36 4.39 -11.01 -1.16
CA LYS A 36 4.54 -11.74 0.11
C LYS A 36 3.26 -11.78 0.91
N ILE A 37 2.48 -10.69 0.92
CA ILE A 37 1.15 -10.67 1.54
C ILE A 37 0.23 -11.67 0.84
N MET A 38 0.20 -11.71 -0.50
CA MET A 38 -0.58 -12.64 -1.29
C MET A 38 -0.20 -14.10 -1.00
N GLU A 39 1.10 -14.38 -0.91
CA GLU A 39 1.64 -15.70 -0.57
C GLU A 39 1.16 -16.17 0.81
N LEU A 40 1.33 -15.34 1.83
CA LEU A 40 0.96 -15.65 3.21
C LEU A 40 -0.57 -15.81 3.40
N LEU A 41 -1.36 -15.18 2.55
CA LEU A 41 -2.82 -15.34 2.51
C LEU A 41 -3.26 -16.54 1.67
N GLY A 42 -2.32 -17.32 1.06
CA GLY A 42 -2.63 -18.47 0.21
C GLY A 42 -3.36 -18.11 -1.09
N GLN A 43 -3.30 -16.84 -1.53
CA GLN A 43 -4.07 -16.36 -2.69
C GLN A 43 -3.37 -16.65 -4.03
N ASN A 44 -2.08 -17.02 -4.04
CA ASN A 44 -1.33 -17.32 -5.25
C ASN A 44 -1.82 -18.58 -5.96
N GLU A 45 -2.31 -19.56 -5.20
CA GLU A 45 -2.81 -20.84 -5.70
C GLU A 45 -4.29 -20.79 -6.09
N VAL A 46 -4.98 -19.68 -5.82
CA VAL A 46 -6.40 -19.49 -6.12
C VAL A 46 -6.56 -18.98 -7.56
N ASP A 47 -7.53 -19.54 -8.29
CA ASP A 47 -7.92 -19.03 -9.62
C ASP A 47 -8.26 -17.54 -9.54
N HIS A 48 -7.80 -16.74 -10.54
CA HIS A 48 -7.96 -15.27 -10.47
C HIS A 48 -9.42 -14.81 -10.41
N ARG A 49 -10.37 -15.63 -10.88
CA ARG A 49 -11.81 -15.35 -10.80
C ARG A 49 -12.37 -15.49 -9.39
N GLN A 50 -11.65 -16.22 -8.52
CA GLN A 50 -12.08 -16.55 -7.17
C GLN A 50 -11.22 -15.92 -6.09
N ARG A 51 -10.19 -15.16 -6.47
CA ARG A 51 -9.30 -14.47 -5.54
C ARG A 51 -10.05 -13.47 -4.69
N LYS A 52 -9.80 -13.54 -3.39
CA LYS A 52 -10.32 -12.55 -2.43
C LYS A 52 -9.39 -11.32 -2.32
N VAL A 53 -8.14 -11.46 -2.71
CA VAL A 53 -7.14 -10.39 -2.69
C VAL A 53 -6.48 -10.29 -4.07
N VAL A 54 -6.38 -9.08 -4.61
CA VAL A 54 -5.72 -8.82 -5.90
C VAL A 54 -4.70 -7.69 -5.76
N ILE A 55 -3.66 -7.73 -6.60
CA ILE A 55 -2.65 -6.66 -6.70
C ILE A 55 -2.85 -5.92 -8.02
N LEU A 56 -2.87 -4.59 -7.93
CA LEU A 56 -2.90 -3.69 -9.07
C LEU A 56 -1.72 -2.73 -8.99
N SER A 57 -0.89 -2.70 -10.04
CA SER A 57 0.28 -1.82 -10.09
C SER A 57 -0.05 -0.51 -10.82
N GLN A 58 0.38 0.62 -10.25
CA GLN A 58 0.37 1.95 -10.87
C GLN A 58 1.12 1.98 -12.20
N ASP A 59 2.15 1.14 -12.35
CA ASP A 59 2.98 1.07 -13.55
C ASP A 59 2.20 0.67 -14.82
N ARG A 60 0.99 0.15 -14.68
CA ARG A 60 0.09 -0.13 -15.81
C ARG A 60 -0.52 1.14 -16.41
N PHE A 61 -0.47 2.26 -15.69
CA PHE A 61 -1.15 3.50 -16.02
C PHE A 61 -0.23 4.60 -16.55
N TYR A 62 0.96 4.25 -17.04
CA TYR A 62 1.77 5.21 -17.78
C TYR A 62 1.03 5.71 -19.02
N LYS A 63 1.15 7.02 -19.30
CA LYS A 63 0.57 7.64 -20.50
C LYS A 63 1.17 7.06 -21.78
N VAL A 64 0.40 7.06 -22.82
CA VAL A 64 0.91 6.80 -24.18
C VAL A 64 1.79 7.96 -24.58
N LEU A 65 3.05 7.66 -24.91
CA LEU A 65 4.03 8.66 -25.29
C LEU A 65 3.85 9.10 -26.75
N THR A 66 4.11 10.39 -27.05
CA THR A 66 4.27 10.84 -28.42
C THR A 66 5.50 10.22 -29.06
N PRO A 67 5.63 10.21 -30.42
CA PRO A 67 6.83 9.68 -31.08
C PRO A 67 8.13 10.34 -30.56
N GLU A 68 8.13 11.65 -30.31
CA GLU A 68 9.26 12.41 -29.79
C GLU A 68 9.59 12.02 -28.36
N GLN A 69 8.56 11.87 -27.51
CA GLN A 69 8.71 11.42 -26.13
C GLN A 69 9.26 9.99 -26.09
N LYS A 70 8.75 9.12 -26.96
CA LYS A 70 9.20 7.74 -27.07
C LYS A 70 10.68 7.66 -27.51
N ALA A 71 11.08 8.46 -28.48
CA ALA A 71 12.48 8.55 -28.91
C ALA A 71 13.42 9.00 -27.76
N ARG A 72 12.98 9.96 -26.92
CA ARG A 72 13.69 10.38 -25.70
C ARG A 72 13.72 9.28 -24.65
N ALA A 73 12.59 8.58 -24.44
CA ALA A 73 12.49 7.50 -23.46
C ALA A 73 13.44 6.35 -23.77
N LEU A 74 13.57 5.95 -25.05
CA LEU A 74 14.51 4.92 -25.49
C LEU A 74 15.99 5.31 -25.27
N LYS A 75 16.30 6.62 -25.26
CA LYS A 75 17.62 7.16 -24.92
C LYS A 75 17.82 7.39 -23.43
N GLY A 76 16.85 7.04 -22.58
CA GLY A 76 16.92 7.29 -21.16
C GLY A 76 16.71 8.76 -20.74
N GLN A 77 16.18 9.60 -21.62
CA GLN A 77 16.01 11.05 -21.44
C GLN A 77 14.56 11.48 -21.12
N TYR A 78 13.74 10.55 -20.65
CA TYR A 78 12.36 10.82 -20.22
C TYR A 78 12.19 10.49 -18.74
N ASN A 79 11.52 11.40 -18.02
CA ASN A 79 11.29 11.24 -16.58
C ASN A 79 10.00 10.45 -16.33
N PHE A 80 10.12 9.13 -16.15
CA PHE A 80 9.01 8.26 -15.80
C PHE A 80 8.58 8.34 -14.32
N ASP A 81 9.38 8.98 -13.48
CA ASP A 81 9.11 9.13 -12.06
C ASP A 81 8.37 10.46 -11.74
N HIS A 82 8.09 11.28 -12.77
CA HIS A 82 7.30 12.49 -12.64
C HIS A 82 5.79 12.18 -12.62
N PRO A 83 4.96 12.88 -11.81
CA PRO A 83 3.52 12.66 -11.76
C PRO A 83 2.81 12.74 -13.12
N ASP A 84 3.28 13.61 -14.01
CA ASP A 84 2.71 13.77 -15.37
C ASP A 84 2.94 12.56 -16.29
N ALA A 85 3.82 11.64 -15.91
CA ALA A 85 4.02 10.41 -16.67
C ALA A 85 2.83 9.44 -16.56
N PHE A 86 1.98 9.62 -15.56
CA PHE A 86 0.84 8.74 -15.28
C PHE A 86 -0.49 9.31 -15.78
N ASP A 87 -1.36 8.41 -16.21
CA ASP A 87 -2.74 8.69 -16.59
C ASP A 87 -3.65 8.59 -15.34
N ASN A 88 -3.68 9.69 -14.59
CA ASN A 88 -4.43 9.73 -13.32
C ASN A 88 -5.94 9.60 -13.53
N GLU A 89 -6.47 10.07 -14.65
CA GLU A 89 -7.90 9.95 -14.97
C GLU A 89 -8.29 8.48 -15.22
N LEU A 90 -7.51 7.77 -16.04
CA LEU A 90 -7.72 6.35 -16.27
C LEU A 90 -7.58 5.55 -14.95
N MET A 91 -6.58 5.87 -14.15
CA MET A 91 -6.33 5.24 -12.87
C MET A 91 -7.50 5.42 -11.90
N HIS A 92 -7.97 6.65 -11.71
CA HIS A 92 -9.10 6.97 -10.85
C HIS A 92 -10.37 6.25 -11.32
N ARG A 93 -10.70 6.33 -12.62
CA ARG A 93 -11.85 5.64 -13.21
C ARG A 93 -11.78 4.13 -13.03
N THR A 94 -10.60 3.53 -13.21
CA THR A 94 -10.39 2.09 -13.03
C THR A 94 -10.61 1.68 -11.57
N LEU A 95 -10.03 2.40 -10.62
CA LEU A 95 -10.22 2.13 -9.18
C LEU A 95 -11.68 2.32 -8.76
N THR A 96 -12.35 3.34 -9.26
CA THR A 96 -13.79 3.56 -8.99
C THR A 96 -14.63 2.35 -9.42
N ARG A 97 -14.42 1.85 -10.63
CA ARG A 97 -15.14 0.67 -11.13
C ARG A 97 -14.83 -0.59 -10.32
N ILE A 98 -13.59 -0.76 -9.89
CA ILE A 98 -13.20 -1.86 -8.99
C ILE A 98 -13.94 -1.73 -7.65
N MET A 99 -14.03 -0.52 -7.09
CA MET A 99 -14.74 -0.27 -5.84
C MET A 99 -16.27 -0.48 -5.95
N GLU A 100 -16.81 -0.42 -7.16
CA GLU A 100 -18.19 -0.78 -7.49
C GLU A 100 -18.39 -2.28 -7.72
N GLY A 101 -17.33 -3.09 -7.58
CA GLY A 101 -17.39 -4.54 -7.78
C GLY A 101 -17.50 -4.96 -9.24
N GLN A 102 -17.11 -4.09 -10.17
CA GLN A 102 -17.16 -4.40 -11.62
C GLN A 102 -15.93 -5.20 -12.05
N ILE A 103 -16.09 -6.00 -13.11
CA ILE A 103 -14.97 -6.58 -13.85
C ILE A 103 -14.35 -5.47 -14.70
N VAL A 104 -13.03 -5.30 -14.62
CA VAL A 104 -12.30 -4.23 -15.32
C VAL A 104 -11.13 -4.79 -16.10
N ASP A 105 -10.97 -4.32 -17.33
CA ASP A 105 -9.78 -4.57 -18.13
C ASP A 105 -8.76 -3.46 -17.89
N VAL A 106 -7.58 -3.85 -17.44
CA VAL A 106 -6.48 -2.95 -17.10
C VAL A 106 -5.39 -3.08 -18.16
N PRO A 107 -4.82 -1.96 -18.64
CA PRO A 107 -3.77 -2.00 -19.66
C PRO A 107 -2.55 -2.79 -19.16
N MET A 108 -1.83 -3.38 -20.12
CA MET A 108 -0.49 -3.91 -19.91
C MET A 108 0.54 -2.93 -20.43
N TYR A 109 1.66 -2.81 -19.74
CA TYR A 109 2.74 -1.89 -20.09
C TYR A 109 4.06 -2.62 -20.29
N ASP A 110 4.72 -2.34 -21.41
CA ASP A 110 6.05 -2.86 -21.72
C ASP A 110 7.13 -1.84 -21.37
N PHE A 111 7.98 -2.20 -20.42
CA PHE A 111 9.09 -1.36 -19.95
C PHE A 111 10.29 -1.31 -20.91
N ILE A 112 10.34 -2.20 -21.89
CA ILE A 112 11.43 -2.23 -22.89
C ILE A 112 11.10 -1.23 -24.00
N THR A 113 9.91 -1.29 -24.53
CA THR A 113 9.46 -0.42 -25.64
C THR A 113 8.81 0.88 -25.14
N HIS A 114 8.63 1.06 -23.84
CA HIS A 114 7.96 2.19 -23.21
C HIS A 114 6.58 2.46 -23.82
N SER A 115 5.76 1.42 -23.95
CA SER A 115 4.43 1.53 -24.54
C SER A 115 3.40 0.63 -23.87
N ARG A 116 2.13 1.04 -23.94
CA ARG A 116 1.01 0.16 -23.60
C ARG A 116 0.90 -0.91 -24.68
N LEU A 117 0.69 -2.15 -24.24
CA LEU A 117 0.39 -3.26 -25.13
C LEU A 117 -1.08 -3.22 -25.56
N PRO A 118 -1.41 -3.82 -26.71
CA PRO A 118 -2.82 -3.98 -27.13
C PRO A 118 -3.62 -4.85 -26.16
N GLU A 119 -2.94 -5.81 -25.52
CA GLU A 119 -3.53 -6.75 -24.58
C GLU A 119 -3.84 -6.05 -23.24
N THR A 120 -4.90 -6.50 -22.60
CA THR A 120 -5.32 -6.08 -21.26
C THR A 120 -5.29 -7.26 -20.29
N THR A 121 -5.26 -6.97 -19.01
CA THR A 121 -5.46 -7.95 -17.97
C THR A 121 -6.81 -7.72 -17.33
N THR A 122 -7.66 -8.74 -17.31
CA THR A 122 -8.95 -8.66 -16.64
C THR A 122 -8.78 -8.80 -15.14
N VAL A 123 -9.27 -7.83 -14.38
CA VAL A 123 -9.34 -7.83 -12.92
C VAL A 123 -10.78 -8.14 -12.52
N TYR A 124 -10.94 -9.23 -11.77
CA TYR A 124 -12.23 -9.67 -11.25
C TYR A 124 -12.49 -9.04 -9.87
N PRO A 125 -13.76 -8.94 -9.45
CA PRO A 125 -14.10 -8.44 -8.12
C PRO A 125 -13.39 -9.24 -7.02
N ALA A 126 -12.86 -8.52 -6.03
CA ALA A 126 -12.15 -9.07 -4.89
C ALA A 126 -12.59 -8.35 -3.61
N ASP A 127 -12.39 -8.98 -2.45
CA ASP A 127 -12.71 -8.39 -1.15
C ASP A 127 -11.67 -7.34 -0.73
N VAL A 128 -10.41 -7.55 -1.13
CA VAL A 128 -9.29 -6.64 -0.84
C VAL A 128 -8.48 -6.37 -2.11
N VAL A 129 -8.11 -5.12 -2.34
CA VAL A 129 -7.28 -4.70 -3.46
C VAL A 129 -6.04 -3.99 -2.93
N LEU A 130 -4.86 -4.50 -3.29
CA LEU A 130 -3.57 -3.87 -3.03
C LEU A 130 -3.18 -3.05 -4.26
N PHE A 131 -3.23 -1.72 -4.15
CA PHE A 131 -2.77 -0.82 -5.21
C PHE A 131 -1.37 -0.33 -4.87
N GLU A 132 -0.37 -0.70 -5.68
CA GLU A 132 1.02 -0.33 -5.41
C GLU A 132 1.59 0.60 -6.48
N GLY A 133 2.43 1.55 -6.06
CA GLY A 133 3.13 2.43 -6.99
C GLY A 133 4.04 3.45 -6.33
N ILE A 134 4.94 4.02 -7.13
CA ILE A 134 5.89 5.03 -6.64
C ILE A 134 5.21 6.34 -6.26
N LEU A 135 4.08 6.65 -6.89
CA LEU A 135 3.29 7.87 -6.69
C LEU A 135 1.84 7.56 -6.30
N ALA A 136 1.59 6.38 -5.69
CA ALA A 136 0.25 5.96 -5.29
C ALA A 136 -0.46 6.97 -4.38
N PHE A 137 0.30 7.73 -3.57
CA PHE A 137 -0.25 8.74 -2.64
C PHE A 137 -0.13 10.18 -3.15
N TYR A 138 0.38 10.40 -4.35
CA TYR A 138 0.60 11.76 -4.86
C TYR A 138 -0.71 12.47 -5.20
N ASN A 139 -1.56 11.87 -6.04
CA ASN A 139 -2.86 12.41 -6.39
C ASN A 139 -3.83 12.28 -5.20
N GLN A 140 -4.45 13.39 -4.79
CA GLN A 140 -5.32 13.43 -3.63
C GLN A 140 -6.58 12.58 -3.84
N GLU A 141 -7.23 12.68 -4.98
CA GLU A 141 -8.48 11.94 -5.26
C GLU A 141 -8.26 10.43 -5.18
N ILE A 142 -7.13 9.94 -5.72
CA ILE A 142 -6.75 8.53 -5.64
C ILE A 142 -6.36 8.15 -4.21
N ARG A 143 -5.58 9.00 -3.52
CA ARG A 143 -5.16 8.77 -2.14
C ARG A 143 -6.34 8.64 -1.18
N ASP A 144 -7.38 9.43 -1.38
CA ASP A 144 -8.57 9.45 -0.52
C ASP A 144 -9.47 8.22 -0.73
N MET A 145 -9.22 7.43 -1.78
CA MET A 145 -9.90 6.14 -1.99
C MET A 145 -9.36 5.02 -1.08
N PHE A 146 -8.14 5.15 -0.56
CA PHE A 146 -7.50 4.10 0.24
C PHE A 146 -8.00 4.12 1.69
N GLN A 147 -8.47 2.97 2.19
CA GLN A 147 -8.81 2.77 3.59
C GLN A 147 -7.57 2.51 4.47
N LEU A 148 -6.51 1.96 3.89
CA LEU A 148 -5.23 1.76 4.55
C LEU A 148 -4.09 2.17 3.60
N LYS A 149 -3.13 2.92 4.12
CA LYS A 149 -2.00 3.45 3.36
C LYS A 149 -0.68 2.98 3.97
N LEU A 150 0.07 2.19 3.19
CA LEU A 150 1.35 1.61 3.57
C LEU A 150 2.48 2.29 2.80
N PHE A 151 3.53 2.72 3.49
CA PHE A 151 4.72 3.26 2.83
C PHE A 151 5.91 2.33 3.07
N VAL A 152 6.45 1.77 1.99
CA VAL A 152 7.63 0.90 2.03
C VAL A 152 8.89 1.76 1.99
N ASP A 153 9.56 1.84 3.13
CA ASP A 153 10.72 2.69 3.36
C ASP A 153 12.00 1.86 3.37
N THR A 154 12.84 2.10 2.37
CA THR A 154 14.12 1.40 2.18
C THR A 154 15.19 2.42 1.85
N ASP A 155 16.37 2.27 2.41
CA ASP A 155 17.49 3.17 2.25
C ASP A 155 17.87 3.36 0.77
N SER A 156 18.33 4.55 0.43
CA SER A 156 18.53 4.96 -0.96
C SER A 156 19.62 4.16 -1.68
N ASP A 157 20.67 3.76 -0.99
CA ASP A 157 21.78 2.92 -1.49
C ASP A 157 21.29 1.49 -1.79
N VAL A 158 20.48 0.91 -0.91
CA VAL A 158 19.84 -0.39 -1.12
C VAL A 158 18.89 -0.33 -2.33
N ARG A 159 18.08 0.72 -2.44
CA ARG A 159 17.20 0.92 -3.58
C ARG A 159 17.97 1.06 -4.90
N LEU A 160 19.06 1.84 -4.88
CA LEU A 160 19.92 2.00 -6.06
C LEU A 160 20.53 0.66 -6.48
N SER A 161 21.12 -0.10 -5.54
CA SER A 161 21.69 -1.41 -5.81
C SER A 161 20.68 -2.38 -6.44
N ARG A 162 19.46 -2.44 -5.87
CA ARG A 162 18.38 -3.27 -6.40
C ARG A 162 17.92 -2.81 -7.79
N ARG A 163 17.88 -1.49 -8.03
CA ARG A 163 17.53 -0.92 -9.34
C ARG A 163 18.55 -1.27 -10.39
N VAL A 164 19.85 -1.14 -10.09
CA VAL A 164 20.92 -1.52 -11.01
C VAL A 164 20.78 -2.97 -11.42
N LEU A 165 20.67 -3.90 -10.46
CA LEU A 165 20.54 -5.33 -10.74
C LEU A 165 19.30 -5.66 -11.58
N ARG A 166 18.17 -4.99 -11.30
CA ARG A 166 16.92 -5.18 -12.04
C ARG A 166 17.01 -4.66 -13.47
N ASP A 167 17.52 -3.45 -13.64
CA ASP A 167 17.50 -2.77 -14.93
C ASP A 167 18.58 -3.31 -15.87
N MET A 168 19.70 -3.81 -15.34
CA MET A 168 20.69 -4.60 -16.13
C MET A 168 20.06 -5.88 -16.70
N LYS A 169 19.22 -6.59 -15.93
CA LYS A 169 18.46 -7.75 -16.43
C LYS A 169 17.46 -7.38 -17.54
N ARG A 170 17.04 -6.12 -17.61
CA ARG A 170 16.20 -5.56 -18.67
C ARG A 170 16.98 -5.09 -19.90
N GLY A 171 18.30 -5.34 -19.93
CA GLY A 171 19.19 -4.98 -21.05
C GLY A 171 19.69 -3.54 -21.05
N ARG A 172 19.56 -2.79 -19.94
CA ARG A 172 20.11 -1.44 -19.81
C ARG A 172 21.57 -1.49 -19.35
N ASP A 173 22.38 -0.57 -19.86
CA ASP A 173 23.76 -0.44 -19.40
C ASP A 173 23.85 0.35 -18.08
N LEU A 174 24.95 0.17 -17.35
CA LEU A 174 25.15 0.75 -16.03
C LEU A 174 25.21 2.29 -16.06
N GLU A 175 25.88 2.87 -17.06
CA GLU A 175 26.01 4.32 -17.21
C GLU A 175 24.63 4.97 -17.40
N GLN A 176 23.81 4.39 -18.28
CA GLN A 176 22.43 4.84 -18.49
C GLN A 176 21.60 4.75 -17.21
N ILE A 177 21.70 3.65 -16.45
CA ILE A 177 20.95 3.47 -15.21
C ILE A 177 21.35 4.53 -14.18
N LEU A 178 22.66 4.77 -13.99
CA LEU A 178 23.18 5.74 -13.03
C LEU A 178 22.84 7.18 -13.44
N SER A 179 22.98 7.51 -14.72
CA SER A 179 22.59 8.82 -15.26
C SER A 179 21.10 9.10 -15.05
N GLN A 180 20.23 8.15 -15.38
CA GLN A 180 18.79 8.28 -15.12
C GLN A 180 18.47 8.44 -13.64
N TYR A 181 19.16 7.68 -12.78
CA TYR A 181 18.92 7.74 -11.34
C TYR A 181 19.24 9.12 -10.78
N THR A 182 20.37 9.68 -11.12
CA THR A 182 20.82 10.99 -10.63
C THR A 182 20.02 12.15 -11.23
N THR A 183 19.65 12.04 -12.51
CA THR A 183 18.97 13.13 -13.24
C THR A 183 17.47 13.17 -12.96
N PHE A 184 16.81 12.02 -12.83
CA PHE A 184 15.36 11.95 -12.76
C PHE A 184 14.84 11.25 -11.52
N VAL A 185 15.33 10.03 -11.25
CA VAL A 185 14.70 9.14 -10.27
C VAL A 185 14.86 9.65 -8.84
N LYS A 186 16.08 10.04 -8.46
CA LYS A 186 16.35 10.57 -7.11
C LYS A 186 15.65 11.91 -6.88
N PRO A 187 15.76 12.91 -7.77
CA PRO A 187 15.03 14.18 -7.60
C PRO A 187 13.51 13.98 -7.54
N ALA A 188 12.95 13.17 -8.43
CA ALA A 188 11.51 12.91 -8.43
C ALA A 188 11.04 12.18 -7.16
N PHE A 189 11.84 11.25 -6.62
CA PHE A 189 11.54 10.64 -5.34
C PHE A 189 11.50 11.65 -4.20
N GLU A 190 12.50 12.52 -4.12
CA GLU A 190 12.62 13.54 -3.06
C GLU A 190 11.51 14.60 -3.17
N GLU A 191 11.10 14.95 -4.38
CA GLU A 191 10.08 15.99 -4.63
C GLU A 191 8.65 15.45 -4.55
N PHE A 192 8.36 14.27 -5.12
CA PHE A 192 6.98 13.80 -5.30
C PHE A 192 6.61 12.60 -4.43
N SER A 193 7.51 11.64 -4.22
CA SER A 193 7.18 10.39 -3.50
C SER A 193 7.42 10.52 -2.00
N LEU A 194 8.61 10.95 -1.58
CA LEU A 194 9.01 11.04 -0.16
C LEU A 194 8.09 11.94 0.67
N PRO A 195 7.62 13.12 0.19
CA PRO A 195 6.70 13.96 0.96
C PRO A 195 5.34 13.29 1.23
N THR A 196 4.97 12.29 0.43
CA THR A 196 3.71 11.55 0.62
C THR A 196 3.75 10.53 1.76
N LYS A 197 4.94 10.20 2.26
CA LYS A 197 5.14 9.32 3.41
C LYS A 197 4.34 9.77 4.64
N LYS A 198 4.11 11.07 4.80
CA LYS A 198 3.29 11.65 5.88
C LYS A 198 1.82 11.20 5.87
N TYR A 199 1.33 10.71 4.73
CA TYR A 199 -0.05 10.23 4.60
C TYR A 199 -0.20 8.74 4.91
N ALA A 200 0.92 8.03 5.13
CA ALA A 200 0.89 6.61 5.43
C ALA A 200 0.37 6.37 6.84
N ASP A 201 -0.52 5.37 6.97
CA ASP A 201 -0.99 4.87 8.27
C ASP A 201 0.06 3.95 8.90
N VAL A 202 0.83 3.22 8.05
CA VAL A 202 1.92 2.33 8.48
C VAL A 202 3.13 2.53 7.57
N ILE A 203 4.30 2.67 8.18
CA ILE A 203 5.59 2.67 7.48
C ILE A 203 6.23 1.29 7.66
N ILE A 204 6.67 0.69 6.55
CA ILE A 204 7.34 -0.63 6.53
C ILE A 204 8.82 -0.39 6.21
N PRO A 205 9.69 -0.27 7.23
CA PRO A 205 11.12 -0.16 6.98
C PRO A 205 11.69 -1.49 6.48
N ARG A 206 12.67 -1.42 5.61
CA ARG A 206 13.39 -2.57 5.01
C ARG A 206 12.57 -3.46 4.07
N GLY A 207 11.34 -3.08 3.76
CA GLY A 207 10.50 -3.82 2.82
C GLY A 207 10.17 -5.24 3.30
N VAL A 208 10.37 -6.25 2.44
CA VAL A 208 10.02 -7.66 2.70
C VAL A 208 10.79 -8.29 3.85
N ASP A 209 11.95 -7.75 4.22
CA ASP A 209 12.75 -8.24 5.35
C ASP A 209 12.10 -7.95 6.70
N ASN A 210 11.11 -7.06 6.74
CA ASN A 210 10.33 -6.76 7.94
C ASN A 210 9.10 -7.67 8.06
N MET A 211 9.35 -8.93 8.35
CA MET A 211 8.29 -9.93 8.51
C MET A 211 7.30 -9.60 9.63
N VAL A 212 7.73 -8.85 10.65
CA VAL A 212 6.83 -8.44 11.75
C VAL A 212 5.74 -7.50 11.20
N ALA A 213 6.14 -6.47 10.46
CA ALA A 213 5.17 -5.55 9.85
C ALA A 213 4.28 -6.26 8.82
N ILE A 214 4.85 -7.15 8.00
CA ILE A 214 4.08 -7.92 7.02
C ILE A 214 3.05 -8.82 7.69
N ASN A 215 3.43 -9.55 8.75
CA ASN A 215 2.50 -10.42 9.48
C ASN A 215 1.35 -9.64 10.14
N LEU A 216 1.61 -8.44 10.67
CA LEU A 216 0.55 -7.56 11.19
C LEU A 216 -0.44 -7.14 10.10
N ILE A 217 0.06 -6.82 8.91
CA ILE A 217 -0.79 -6.46 7.76
C ILE A 217 -1.59 -7.67 7.29
N VAL A 218 -0.95 -8.85 7.19
CA VAL A 218 -1.62 -10.10 6.83
C VAL A 218 -2.74 -10.43 7.81
N GLN A 219 -2.49 -10.31 9.11
CA GLN A 219 -3.50 -10.52 10.14
C GLN A 219 -4.66 -9.54 9.98
N HIS A 220 -4.39 -8.27 9.75
CA HIS A 220 -5.43 -7.26 9.51
C HIS A 220 -6.27 -7.59 8.26
N ILE A 221 -5.64 -8.04 7.18
CA ILE A 221 -6.38 -8.47 5.97
C ILE A 221 -7.22 -9.71 6.26
N GLN A 222 -6.72 -10.67 7.03
CA GLN A 222 -7.49 -11.85 7.45
C GLN A 222 -8.73 -11.45 8.25
N ASP A 223 -8.60 -10.48 9.17
CA ASP A 223 -9.72 -9.97 9.97
C ASP A 223 -10.77 -9.29 9.07
N ILE A 224 -10.34 -8.58 8.01
CA ILE A 224 -11.24 -8.02 6.98
C ILE A 224 -11.99 -9.15 6.26
N LEU A 225 -11.26 -10.14 5.76
CA LEU A 225 -11.82 -11.26 4.99
C LEU A 225 -12.79 -12.12 5.81
N ASN A 226 -12.57 -12.22 7.12
CA ASN A 226 -13.42 -12.95 8.06
C ASN A 226 -14.65 -12.12 8.52
N GLY A 227 -14.73 -10.84 8.17
CA GLY A 227 -15.78 -9.92 8.58
C GLY A 227 -15.70 -9.49 10.05
N ASP A 228 -14.58 -9.70 10.72
CA ASP A 228 -14.42 -9.39 12.14
C ASP A 228 -14.32 -7.88 12.41
N ILE A 229 -13.84 -7.08 11.45
CA ILE A 229 -13.81 -5.61 11.54
C ILE A 229 -15.20 -5.00 11.65
N CYS A 230 -16.22 -5.57 10.97
CA CYS A 230 -17.60 -5.11 11.11
C CYS A 230 -18.16 -5.34 12.52
N LYS A 231 -17.65 -6.34 13.24
CA LYS A 231 -18.04 -6.60 14.64
C LYS A 231 -17.38 -5.59 15.58
N TRP A 232 -16.12 -5.22 15.32
CA TRP A 232 -15.38 -4.22 16.11
C TRP A 232 -16.02 -2.83 16.01
N GLN A 233 -16.35 -2.37 14.80
CA GLN A 233 -17.01 -1.08 14.59
C GLN A 233 -18.40 -1.02 15.23
N ARG A 234 -19.18 -2.11 15.16
CA ARG A 234 -20.48 -2.20 15.85
C ARG A 234 -20.34 -2.28 17.38
N GLY A 235 -19.28 -2.91 17.88
CA GLY A 235 -18.98 -2.98 19.31
C GLY A 235 -18.62 -1.65 19.92
N VAL A 236 -17.90 -0.79 19.19
CA VAL A 236 -17.53 0.57 19.63
C VAL A 236 -18.75 1.49 19.66
N LEU A 237 -19.69 1.34 18.73
CA LEU A 237 -20.95 2.12 18.71
C LEU A 237 -21.94 1.66 19.80
N ASN A 238 -21.85 0.42 20.28
CA ASN A 238 -22.71 -0.12 21.34
C ASN A 238 -22.04 -0.20 22.71
N GLY A 239 -20.85 0.37 22.85
CA GLY A 239 -20.07 0.36 24.08
C GLY A 239 -20.70 1.18 25.19
N ARG A 240 -21.65 0.58 25.93
CA ARG A 240 -21.97 0.98 27.27
C ARG A 240 -20.70 1.00 28.10
N THR A 241 -20.34 2.16 28.60
CA THR A 241 -19.33 2.41 29.61
C THR A 241 -19.53 1.46 30.81
N GLN A 242 -18.86 0.32 30.82
CA GLN A 242 -18.69 -0.43 32.07
C GLN A 242 -17.65 0.32 32.91
N LYS A 243 -18.12 1.13 33.84
CA LYS A 243 -17.31 1.65 34.93
C LYS A 243 -16.70 0.43 35.65
N ARG A 244 -15.39 0.25 35.55
CA ARG A 244 -14.64 -0.64 36.40
C ARG A 244 -14.67 -0.05 37.80
N THR A 245 -15.52 -0.60 38.67
CA THR A 245 -15.48 -0.40 40.11
C THR A 245 -14.31 -1.21 40.67
N PHE A 246 -13.31 -0.54 41.18
CA PHE A 246 -12.29 -1.18 42.01
C PHE A 246 -12.92 -1.58 43.31
N PRO A 247 -12.68 -2.80 43.85
CA PRO A 247 -13.12 -3.17 45.18
C PRO A 247 -12.36 -2.33 46.20
N GLY A 248 -13.13 -1.64 47.04
CA GLY A 248 -12.60 -0.81 48.12
C GLY A 248 -11.86 -1.65 49.16
N GLN A 249 -10.69 -1.20 49.55
CA GLN A 249 -10.05 -1.63 50.81
C GLN A 249 -10.66 -0.85 51.97
N GLY A 250 -11.07 -1.62 52.97
CA GLY A 250 -11.71 -1.13 54.19
C GLY A 250 -10.79 -0.30 55.06
N GLU A 251 -11.44 0.54 55.82
CA GLU A 251 -10.90 1.42 56.84
C GLU A 251 -10.24 0.66 57.97
N SER A 252 -9.10 1.17 58.44
CA SER A 252 -8.79 1.16 59.88
C SER A 252 -7.82 2.28 60.18
N GLY A 253 -8.16 3.02 61.19
CA GLY A 253 -7.69 4.31 61.61
C GLY A 253 -6.33 4.40 62.28
N GLY A 254 -5.91 5.61 62.54
CA GLY A 254 -5.00 5.90 63.64
C GLY A 254 -3.90 6.92 63.34
N LEU A 255 -4.11 8.13 63.84
CA LEU A 255 -3.18 9.10 64.49
C LEU A 255 -1.97 9.70 63.75
N LEU A 256 -2.07 10.99 63.50
CA LEU A 256 -1.29 12.18 63.98
C LEU A 256 0.25 12.15 63.98
N LEU A 257 0.82 13.06 63.24
CA LEU A 257 1.58 14.29 63.41
C LEU A 257 3.08 14.25 62.92
N PRO A 258 3.77 15.40 62.85
CA PRO A 258 4.32 15.89 61.56
C PRO A 258 5.86 16.05 61.67
N GLY A 259 6.50 16.32 60.50
CA GLY A 259 7.82 16.90 60.67
C GLY A 259 8.83 16.70 59.56
N LYS A 260 9.15 17.84 58.97
CA LYS A 260 10.44 18.30 58.42
C LYS A 260 10.72 18.10 56.97
N ARG A 261 10.70 19.27 56.30
CA ARG A 261 11.47 19.61 55.11
C ARG A 261 12.96 19.32 55.26
N THR A 262 13.59 18.81 54.21
CA THR A 262 14.96 19.20 53.86
C THR A 262 15.09 19.30 52.34
N HIS A 263 15.47 20.49 51.93
CA HIS A 263 16.10 20.82 50.63
C HIS A 263 17.42 20.07 50.48
N LEU A 264 17.79 19.78 49.23
CA LEU A 264 19.14 19.85 48.66
C LEU A 264 19.00 19.59 47.15
N GLU A 265 19.06 20.58 46.36
CA GLU A 265 20.05 21.16 45.49
C GLU A 265 20.85 20.16 44.64
N SER A 266 20.61 20.30 43.32
CA SER A 266 21.55 20.61 42.27
C SER A 266 22.89 19.89 42.24
N SER A 267 23.18 19.23 41.11
CA SER A 267 24.49 19.39 40.43
C SER A 267 24.54 18.66 39.07
N SER A 268 24.59 19.44 38.01
CA SER A 268 25.55 19.46 36.91
C SER A 268 25.93 18.21 36.12
N ARG A 269 25.72 18.28 34.83
CA ARG A 269 26.49 17.70 33.70
C ARG A 269 28.01 17.83 33.87
N PRO A 270 28.93 17.11 33.15
CA PRO A 270 29.05 17.12 31.69
C PRO A 270 29.56 15.81 31.03
N HIS A 271 29.44 15.66 29.83
CA HIS A 271 30.18 15.43 28.57
C HIS A 271 29.43 14.51 27.60
#